data_c6f6130c8194d2c5e4fb855625007ffa
#
_entry.id   c6f6130c8194d2c5e4fb855625007ffa
#
_cell.length_a   1.000
_cell.length_b   1.000
_cell.length_c   1.000
_cell.angle_alpha   90.00
_cell.angle_beta   90.00
_cell.angle_gamma   90.00
#
_symmetry.space_group_name_H-M   'P 1'
#
loop_
_entity.id
_entity.type
_entity.pdbx_description
1 polymer ?
#
loop_
_entity_poly.entity_id
_entity_poly.type
_entity_poly.pdbx_seq_one_letter_code
_entity_poly.pdbx_strand_id
1 'polypeptide(L)'
;MDVLRNNQAGLSGLAQLQALMVANSPPPINETMGFVLIEIEEGRAVFEGNPDRSVYNPIGSVHGGYAATLLDSACGCAVHSKLAADQGYTTLELKVAYHRPLTEASGPVRAEGRILSIGRRAAFAEATLTDRDGRLCASATSTLLVFPLERPATTA
;
A
#
# COMPACT_ATOMS: atom_id res chain seq x y z
N MET A 1 -12.82 -12.83 0.47
CA MET A 1 -12.69 -13.02 -0.99
C MET A 1 -11.30 -12.52 -1.38
N ASP A 2 -10.47 -13.37 -1.95
CA ASP A 2 -9.12 -12.98 -2.38
C ASP A 2 -9.22 -12.36 -3.77
N VAL A 3 -9.25 -11.03 -3.81
CA VAL A 3 -9.45 -10.25 -5.05
C VAL A 3 -8.33 -10.52 -6.06
N LEU A 4 -7.13 -10.85 -5.59
CA LEU A 4 -5.98 -11.14 -6.46
C LEU A 4 -6.00 -12.56 -7.02
N ARG A 5 -6.52 -13.55 -6.29
CA ARG A 5 -6.51 -14.96 -6.71
C ARG A 5 -7.55 -15.31 -7.76
N ASN A 6 -8.70 -14.63 -7.80
CA ASN A 6 -9.82 -15.06 -8.60
C ASN A 6 -9.81 -14.62 -10.08
N ASN A 7 -9.07 -13.57 -10.45
CA ASN A 7 -9.12 -13.02 -11.82
C ASN A 7 -7.76 -12.75 -12.48
N GLN A 8 -6.64 -13.10 -11.86
CA GLN A 8 -5.33 -12.56 -12.28
C GLN A 8 -4.21 -13.61 -12.35
N ALA A 9 -4.57 -14.89 -12.45
CA ALA A 9 -3.58 -15.96 -12.60
C ALA A 9 -2.70 -15.72 -13.85
N GLY A 10 -1.38 -15.68 -13.65
CA GLY A 10 -0.40 -15.49 -14.71
C GLY A 10 -0.03 -14.03 -15.02
N LEU A 11 -0.65 -13.04 -14.38
CA LEU A 11 -0.25 -11.64 -14.51
C LEU A 11 0.90 -11.28 -13.56
N SER A 12 1.84 -10.44 -14.02
CA SER A 12 2.84 -9.84 -13.14
C SER A 12 2.18 -8.96 -12.08
N GLY A 13 2.87 -8.70 -10.97
CA GLY A 13 2.35 -7.86 -9.90
C GLY A 13 1.92 -6.46 -10.37
N LEU A 14 2.69 -5.85 -11.28
CA LEU A 14 2.29 -4.57 -11.88
C LEU A 14 0.97 -4.68 -12.65
N ALA A 15 0.84 -5.69 -13.50
CA ALA A 15 -0.37 -5.91 -14.29
C ALA A 15 -1.59 -6.20 -13.40
N GLN A 16 -1.40 -6.92 -12.28
CA GLN A 16 -2.45 -7.17 -11.29
C GLN A 16 -2.96 -5.87 -10.67
N LEU A 17 -2.06 -4.99 -10.24
CA LEU A 17 -2.41 -3.70 -9.63
C LEU A 17 -3.09 -2.75 -10.64
N GLN A 18 -2.59 -2.72 -11.87
CA GLN A 18 -3.23 -1.95 -12.96
C GLN A 18 -4.66 -2.46 -13.26
N ALA A 19 -4.86 -3.78 -13.26
CA ALA A 19 -6.18 -4.37 -13.46
C ALA A 19 -7.16 -4.01 -12.33
N LEU A 20 -6.70 -3.97 -11.06
CA LEU A 20 -7.50 -3.52 -9.92
C LEU A 20 -7.93 -2.05 -10.06
N MET A 21 -7.02 -1.18 -10.50
CA MET A 21 -7.35 0.25 -10.74
C MET A 21 -8.40 0.40 -11.84
N VAL A 22 -8.25 -0.31 -12.98
CA VAL A 22 -9.20 -0.25 -14.10
C VAL A 22 -10.57 -0.81 -13.71
N ALA A 23 -10.60 -1.90 -12.95
CA ALA A 23 -11.85 -2.53 -12.49
C ALA A 23 -12.57 -1.73 -11.40
N ASN A 24 -11.93 -0.70 -10.84
CA ASN A 24 -12.40 0.05 -9.66
C ASN A 24 -12.87 -0.89 -8.53
N SER A 25 -12.06 -1.93 -8.26
CA SER A 25 -12.32 -2.95 -7.26
C SER A 25 -11.24 -2.94 -6.18
N PRO A 26 -11.27 -1.94 -5.29
CA PRO A 26 -10.27 -1.78 -4.25
C PRO A 26 -10.34 -2.94 -3.24
N PRO A 27 -9.21 -3.29 -2.60
CA PRO A 27 -9.22 -4.19 -1.46
C PRO A 27 -10.11 -3.67 -0.33
N PRO A 28 -10.74 -4.54 0.48
CA PRO A 28 -11.67 -4.13 1.55
C PRO A 28 -11.09 -3.10 2.53
N ILE A 29 -9.80 -3.16 2.84
CA ILE A 29 -9.14 -2.19 3.73
C ILE A 29 -9.17 -0.77 3.14
N ASN A 30 -9.05 -0.64 1.83
CA ASN A 30 -9.10 0.65 1.15
C ASN A 30 -10.48 1.30 1.30
N GLU A 31 -11.55 0.51 1.16
CA GLU A 31 -12.93 0.98 1.36
C GLU A 31 -13.17 1.37 2.82
N THR A 32 -12.73 0.51 3.76
CA THR A 32 -12.89 0.75 5.20
C THR A 32 -12.20 2.01 5.67
N MET A 33 -11.01 2.29 5.16
CA MET A 33 -10.17 3.41 5.58
C MET A 33 -10.29 4.63 4.66
N GLY A 34 -11.04 4.53 3.54
CA GLY A 34 -11.30 5.66 2.63
C GLY A 34 -10.07 6.15 1.88
N PHE A 35 -9.28 5.25 1.28
CA PHE A 35 -8.15 5.62 0.43
C PHE A 35 -8.08 4.75 -0.84
N VAL A 36 -7.43 5.25 -1.88
CA VAL A 36 -7.36 4.61 -3.19
C VAL A 36 -5.94 4.64 -3.76
N LEU A 37 -5.60 3.61 -4.54
CA LEU A 37 -4.38 3.60 -5.36
C LEU A 37 -4.61 4.49 -6.57
N ILE A 38 -3.82 5.56 -6.73
CA ILE A 38 -3.98 6.54 -7.81
C ILE A 38 -2.88 6.48 -8.86
N GLU A 39 -1.69 6.02 -8.49
CA GLU A 39 -0.57 5.84 -9.43
C GLU A 39 0.16 4.53 -9.10
N ILE A 40 0.53 3.79 -10.14
CA ILE A 40 1.35 2.59 -10.02
C ILE A 40 2.34 2.48 -11.18
N GLU A 41 3.59 2.33 -10.83
CA GLU A 41 4.70 2.08 -11.72
C GLU A 41 5.58 0.97 -11.14
N GLU A 42 6.48 0.45 -11.93
CA GLU A 42 7.42 -0.56 -11.45
C GLU A 42 8.30 0.00 -10.32
N GLY A 43 8.13 -0.52 -9.12
CA GLY A 43 8.85 -0.10 -7.91
C GLY A 43 8.31 1.16 -7.23
N ARG A 44 7.17 1.70 -7.68
CA ARG A 44 6.55 2.89 -7.08
C ARG A 44 5.03 2.77 -7.04
N ALA A 45 4.43 3.17 -5.92
CA ALA A 45 2.97 3.24 -5.76
C ALA A 45 2.56 4.52 -5.03
N VAL A 46 1.44 5.12 -5.42
CA VAL A 46 0.88 6.29 -4.75
C VAL A 46 -0.58 6.03 -4.39
N PHE A 47 -0.87 6.19 -3.11
CA PHE A 47 -2.22 6.18 -2.57
C PHE A 47 -2.66 7.59 -2.19
N GLU A 48 -3.94 7.87 -2.37
CA GLU A 48 -4.58 9.09 -1.89
C GLU A 48 -5.72 8.76 -0.95
N GLY A 49 -5.83 9.50 0.15
CA GLY A 49 -6.91 9.36 1.12
C GLY A 49 -7.42 10.73 1.56
N ASN A 50 -8.67 10.76 1.99
CA ASN A 50 -9.28 11.98 2.50
C ASN A 50 -9.80 11.72 3.93
N PRO A 51 -8.93 11.80 4.97
CA PRO A 51 -9.30 11.45 6.32
C PRO A 51 -10.36 12.42 6.86
N ASP A 52 -11.37 11.84 7.50
CA ASP A 52 -12.42 12.56 8.20
C ASP A 52 -12.47 12.16 9.69
N ARG A 53 -13.50 12.58 10.40
CA ARG A 53 -13.66 12.32 11.85
C ARG A 53 -13.81 10.84 12.20
N SER A 54 -14.20 9.97 11.26
CA SER A 54 -14.36 8.53 11.51
C SER A 54 -13.03 7.83 11.83
N VAL A 55 -11.92 8.44 11.42
CA VAL A 55 -10.54 7.93 11.66
C VAL A 55 -9.77 8.73 12.71
N TYR A 56 -10.47 9.49 13.56
CA TYR A 56 -9.83 10.28 14.63
C TYR A 56 -9.50 9.44 15.87
N ASN A 57 -8.46 9.87 16.54
CA ASN A 57 -8.12 9.42 17.89
C ASN A 57 -8.87 10.24 18.96
N PRO A 58 -8.84 9.85 20.25
CA PRO A 58 -9.54 10.58 21.33
C PRO A 58 -9.03 12.00 21.59
N ILE A 59 -7.84 12.34 21.11
CA ILE A 59 -7.23 13.67 21.31
C ILE A 59 -7.54 14.65 20.18
N GLY A 60 -8.42 14.27 19.24
CA GLY A 60 -8.97 15.19 18.23
C GLY A 60 -8.13 15.36 16.97
N SER A 61 -7.32 14.39 16.61
CA SER A 61 -6.59 14.34 15.34
C SER A 61 -6.76 12.98 14.67
N VAL A 62 -6.39 12.87 13.39
CA VAL A 62 -6.39 11.59 12.67
C VAL A 62 -5.48 10.59 13.42
N HIS A 63 -6.00 9.38 13.63
CA HIS A 63 -5.26 8.33 14.32
C HIS A 63 -4.00 7.95 13.53
N GLY A 64 -2.87 7.77 14.22
CA GLY A 64 -1.61 7.38 13.59
C GLY A 64 -1.68 6.08 12.80
N GLY A 65 -2.58 5.16 13.19
CA GLY A 65 -2.86 3.93 12.45
C GLY A 65 -3.40 4.17 11.04
N TYR A 66 -4.15 5.25 10.80
CA TYR A 66 -4.58 5.64 9.45
C TYR A 66 -3.37 5.92 8.55
N ALA A 67 -2.47 6.80 9.00
CA ALA A 67 -1.25 7.10 8.25
C ALA A 67 -0.36 5.86 8.05
N ALA A 68 -0.23 5.02 9.09
CA ALA A 68 0.53 3.77 9.00
C ALA A 68 -0.06 2.82 7.94
N THR A 69 -1.39 2.70 7.84
CA THR A 69 -2.06 1.86 6.83
C THR A 69 -1.78 2.34 5.41
N LEU A 70 -1.83 3.65 5.16
CA LEU A 70 -1.49 4.20 3.84
C LEU A 70 -0.02 3.97 3.50
N LEU A 71 0.88 4.18 4.45
CA LEU A 71 2.32 3.98 4.26
C LEU A 71 2.67 2.50 4.02
N ASP A 72 2.04 1.56 4.76
CA ASP A 72 2.22 0.12 4.54
C ASP A 72 1.70 -0.30 3.15
N SER A 73 0.52 0.20 2.76
CA SER A 73 -0.05 -0.05 1.44
C SER A 73 0.85 0.47 0.32
N ALA A 74 1.43 1.66 0.49
CA ALA A 74 2.34 2.25 -0.49
C ALA A 74 3.65 1.44 -0.61
N CYS A 75 4.27 1.04 0.50
CA CYS A 75 5.44 0.16 0.51
C CYS A 75 5.13 -1.21 -0.12
N GLY A 76 4.03 -1.82 0.31
CA GLY A 76 3.61 -3.14 -0.17
C GLY A 76 3.32 -3.16 -1.66
N CYS A 77 2.56 -2.19 -2.18
CA CYS A 77 2.26 -2.11 -3.61
C CYS A 77 3.47 -1.74 -4.47
N ALA A 78 4.39 -0.92 -3.96
CA ALA A 78 5.67 -0.69 -4.63
C ALA A 78 6.44 -2.01 -4.83
N VAL A 79 6.53 -2.84 -3.78
CA VAL A 79 7.15 -4.17 -3.87
C VAL A 79 6.34 -5.10 -4.78
N HIS A 80 5.01 -5.15 -4.61
CA HIS A 80 4.13 -5.99 -5.44
C HIS A 80 4.33 -5.73 -6.93
N SER A 81 4.50 -4.48 -7.35
CA SER A 81 4.69 -4.10 -8.74
C SER A 81 5.92 -4.74 -9.41
N LYS A 82 6.88 -5.22 -8.62
CA LYS A 82 8.10 -5.91 -9.10
C LYS A 82 8.01 -7.42 -9.06
N LEU A 83 6.94 -7.99 -8.51
CA LEU A 83 6.81 -9.42 -8.33
C LEU A 83 6.40 -10.12 -9.63
N ALA A 84 6.92 -11.33 -9.83
CA ALA A 84 6.44 -12.25 -10.84
C ALA A 84 5.05 -12.81 -10.47
N ALA A 85 4.36 -13.39 -11.43
CA ALA A 85 2.99 -13.93 -11.27
C ALA A 85 2.88 -15.06 -10.22
N ASP A 86 3.98 -15.73 -9.93
CA ASP A 86 4.08 -16.84 -8.97
C ASP A 86 4.70 -16.43 -7.63
N GLN A 87 4.81 -15.14 -7.36
CA GLN A 87 5.35 -14.59 -6.13
C GLN A 87 4.29 -13.83 -5.33
N GLY A 88 4.41 -13.93 -4.01
CA GLY A 88 3.68 -13.13 -3.05
C GLY A 88 4.62 -12.42 -2.09
N TYR A 89 4.06 -11.55 -1.27
CA TYR A 89 4.80 -10.87 -0.23
C TYR A 89 3.96 -10.74 1.04
N THR A 90 4.64 -10.45 2.14
CA THR A 90 4.03 -10.00 3.38
C THR A 90 4.94 -9.04 4.11
N THR A 91 4.37 -8.05 4.77
CA THR A 91 5.12 -7.11 5.61
C THR A 91 5.63 -7.83 6.85
N LEU A 92 6.93 -7.76 7.12
CA LEU A 92 7.57 -8.24 8.33
C LEU A 92 7.74 -7.15 9.38
N GLU A 93 8.00 -5.93 8.92
CA GLU A 93 8.26 -4.78 9.75
C GLU A 93 7.79 -3.52 9.04
N LEU A 94 7.16 -2.63 9.78
CA LEU A 94 6.86 -1.27 9.38
C LEU A 94 7.27 -0.33 10.50
N LYS A 95 8.24 0.53 10.24
CA LYS A 95 8.65 1.59 11.15
C LYS A 95 8.10 2.91 10.63
N VAL A 96 7.29 3.59 11.45
CA VAL A 96 6.66 4.88 11.09
C VAL A 96 7.20 5.99 11.98
N ALA A 97 7.54 7.11 11.36
CA ALA A 97 7.85 8.37 12.04
C ALA A 97 6.77 9.40 11.69
N TYR A 98 6.21 10.05 12.71
CA TYR A 98 5.19 11.07 12.56
C TYR A 98 5.83 12.46 12.73
N HIS A 99 5.71 13.31 11.72
CA HIS A 99 6.36 14.62 11.67
C HIS A 99 5.37 15.75 11.90
N ARG A 100 4.08 15.54 11.53
CA ARG A 100 3.03 16.55 11.61
C ARG A 100 1.67 15.88 11.84
N PRO A 101 0.83 16.40 12.75
CA PRO A 101 -0.51 15.88 12.95
C PRO A 101 -1.37 16.07 11.69
N LEU A 102 -2.25 15.11 11.43
CA LEU A 102 -3.26 15.16 10.38
C LEU A 102 -4.62 15.47 10.99
N THR A 103 -5.42 16.23 10.25
CA THR A 103 -6.83 16.52 10.55
C THR A 103 -7.64 16.39 9.27
N GLU A 104 -8.97 16.49 9.35
CA GLU A 104 -9.83 16.57 8.16
C GLU A 104 -9.45 17.70 7.21
N ALA A 105 -8.82 18.77 7.69
CA ALA A 105 -8.32 19.85 6.85
C ALA A 105 -7.00 19.52 6.13
N SER A 106 -6.33 18.43 6.48
CA SER A 106 -5.07 18.02 5.84
C SER A 106 -5.26 17.33 4.48
N GLY A 107 -6.45 16.76 4.25
CA GLY A 107 -6.74 16.01 3.04
C GLY A 107 -7.00 16.87 1.80
N PRO A 108 -6.85 16.30 0.60
CA PRO A 108 -6.38 14.92 0.41
C PRO A 108 -4.92 14.74 0.80
N VAL A 109 -4.61 13.57 1.41
CA VAL A 109 -3.25 13.18 1.77
C VAL A 109 -2.72 12.17 0.76
N ARG A 110 -1.42 12.20 0.47
CA ARG A 110 -0.78 11.28 -0.49
C ARG A 110 0.32 10.49 0.19
N ALA A 111 0.24 9.16 0.07
CA ALA A 111 1.28 8.24 0.48
C ALA A 111 2.02 7.70 -0.76
N GLU A 112 3.28 8.04 -0.92
CA GLU A 112 4.13 7.55 -2.00
C GLU A 112 5.14 6.55 -1.44
N GLY A 113 5.10 5.31 -1.96
CA GLY A 113 6.03 4.25 -1.65
C GLY A 113 6.99 3.97 -2.79
N ARG A 114 8.24 3.64 -2.44
CA ARG A 114 9.30 3.28 -3.38
C ARG A 114 10.12 2.10 -2.85
N ILE A 115 10.56 1.24 -3.74
CA ILE A 115 11.53 0.20 -3.42
C ILE A 115 12.92 0.82 -3.20
N LEU A 116 13.57 0.45 -2.10
CA LEU A 116 14.98 0.72 -1.85
C LEU A 116 15.86 -0.39 -2.42
N SER A 117 15.49 -1.64 -2.17
CA SER A 117 16.12 -2.82 -2.77
C SER A 117 15.18 -4.00 -2.75
N ILE A 118 15.35 -4.94 -3.69
CA ILE A 118 14.58 -6.18 -3.75
C ILE A 118 15.51 -7.35 -4.07
N GLY A 119 15.47 -8.36 -3.23
CA GLY A 119 16.18 -9.62 -3.42
C GLY A 119 15.20 -10.77 -3.60
N ARG A 120 15.74 -11.98 -3.63
CA ARG A 120 14.93 -13.20 -3.86
C ARG A 120 13.92 -13.48 -2.75
N ARG A 121 14.22 -13.13 -1.49
CA ARG A 121 13.40 -13.44 -0.30
C ARG A 121 13.03 -12.24 0.55
N ALA A 122 13.64 -11.10 0.31
CA ALA A 122 13.39 -9.88 1.08
C ALA A 122 13.36 -8.66 0.15
N ALA A 123 12.50 -7.73 0.45
CA ALA A 123 12.44 -6.42 -0.15
C ALA A 123 12.47 -5.35 0.94
N PHE A 124 13.04 -4.22 0.64
CA PHE A 124 13.10 -3.05 1.49
C PHE A 124 12.48 -1.88 0.73
N ALA A 125 11.57 -1.20 1.37
CA ALA A 125 10.84 -0.07 0.81
C ALA A 125 10.80 1.09 1.79
N GLU A 126 10.58 2.28 1.27
CA GLU A 126 10.27 3.48 2.05
C GLU A 126 8.99 4.12 1.53
N ALA A 127 8.33 4.91 2.37
CA ALA A 127 7.19 5.70 1.96
C ALA A 127 7.14 7.02 2.71
N THR A 128 6.55 8.03 2.08
CA THR A 128 6.26 9.34 2.68
C THR A 128 4.77 9.64 2.54
N LEU A 129 4.21 10.30 3.56
CA LEU A 129 2.85 10.80 3.56
C LEU A 129 2.88 12.32 3.62
N THR A 130 2.25 12.97 2.65
CA THR A 130 2.14 14.43 2.57
C THR A 130 0.69 14.88 2.65
N ASP A 131 0.46 16.09 3.17
CA ASP A 131 -0.85 16.74 3.13
C ASP A 131 -1.12 17.42 1.78
N ARG A 132 -2.30 18.07 1.66
CA ARG A 132 -2.72 18.79 0.45
C ARG A 132 -1.75 19.87 -0.01
N ASP A 133 -0.98 20.45 0.92
CA ASP A 133 0.00 21.49 0.64
C ASP A 133 1.40 20.92 0.34
N GLY A 134 1.53 19.59 0.26
CA GLY A 134 2.78 18.89 0.01
C GLY A 134 3.72 18.82 1.23
N ARG A 135 3.25 19.16 2.44
CA ARG A 135 4.07 19.12 3.66
C ARG A 135 4.17 17.69 4.17
N LEU A 136 5.38 17.25 4.51
CA LEU A 136 5.64 15.94 5.08
C LEU A 136 4.94 15.77 6.43
N CYS A 137 4.06 14.78 6.53
CA CYS A 137 3.30 14.45 7.73
C CYS A 137 3.79 13.18 8.42
N ALA A 138 4.15 12.17 7.65
CA ALA A 138 4.74 10.94 8.17
C ALA A 138 5.68 10.30 7.14
N SER A 139 6.57 9.44 7.61
CA SER A 139 7.44 8.62 6.76
C SER A 139 7.55 7.23 7.34
N ALA A 140 7.85 6.25 6.48
CA ALA A 140 8.03 4.87 6.89
C ALA A 140 9.18 4.20 6.14
N THR A 141 9.76 3.20 6.79
CA THR A 141 10.55 2.15 6.15
C THR A 141 9.90 0.81 6.43
N SER A 142 9.96 -0.10 5.47
CA SER A 142 9.34 -1.42 5.58
C SER A 142 10.28 -2.50 5.07
N THR A 143 10.27 -3.63 5.77
CA THR A 143 10.89 -4.89 5.36
C THR A 143 9.79 -5.87 5.01
N LEU A 144 9.86 -6.47 3.82
CA LEU A 144 8.85 -7.38 3.31
C LEU A 144 9.50 -8.72 2.93
N LEU A 145 8.85 -9.82 3.33
CA LEU A 145 9.20 -11.15 2.88
C LEU A 145 8.60 -11.38 1.49
N VAL A 146 9.42 -11.85 0.56
CA VAL A 146 8.99 -12.33 -0.76
C VAL A 146 9.03 -13.86 -0.76
N PHE A 147 7.96 -14.51 -1.24
CA PHE A 147 7.85 -15.96 -1.24
C PHE A 147 7.14 -16.46 -2.51
N PRO A 148 7.40 -17.71 -2.94
CA PRO A 148 6.66 -18.32 -4.02
C PRO A 148 5.21 -18.61 -3.59
N LEU A 149 4.26 -18.39 -4.49
CA LEU A 149 2.87 -18.82 -4.29
C LEU A 149 2.75 -20.28 -4.67
N GLU A 150 2.07 -21.07 -3.82
CA GLU A 150 1.73 -22.46 -4.18
C GLU A 150 0.73 -22.45 -5.34
N ARG A 151 1.06 -23.15 -6.43
CA ARG A 151 0.09 -23.42 -7.50
C ARG A 151 -1.00 -24.33 -6.93
N PRO A 152 -2.30 -24.03 -7.17
CA PRO A 152 -3.33 -24.99 -6.88
C PRO A 152 -3.00 -26.30 -7.60
N ALA A 153 -3.03 -27.42 -6.86
CA ALA A 153 -2.86 -28.72 -7.46
C ALA A 153 -3.89 -28.89 -8.57
N THR A 154 -3.41 -29.11 -9.78
CA THR A 154 -4.29 -29.45 -10.91
C THR A 154 -4.91 -30.79 -10.56
N THR A 155 -6.16 -30.79 -10.09
CA THR A 155 -6.94 -32.03 -10.00
C THR A 155 -7.14 -32.54 -11.41
N ALA A 156 -6.42 -33.64 -11.73
CA ALA A 156 -6.61 -34.41 -12.96
C ALA A 156 -7.97 -35.11 -12.96
#